data_7c3073596f5ff1cd93363e78cc9476be
#
_entry.id   7c3073596f5ff1cd93363e78cc9476be
#
_cell.length_a   1.000
_cell.length_b   1.000
_cell.length_c   1.000
_cell.angle_alpha   90.00
_cell.angle_beta   90.00
_cell.angle_gamma   90.00
#
_symmetry.space_group_name_H-M   'P 1'
#
loop_
_entity.id
_entity.type
_entity.pdbx_description
1 polymer ?
#
loop_
_entity_poly.entity_id
_entity_poly.type
_entity_poly.pdbx_seq_one_letter_code
_entity_poly.pdbx_strand_id
1 'polypeptide(L)'
;QMCIRDRESKDKKYRDDPYRAVNFPIDTDGDPMCPNGKKFHYLYSRPVRGNKYGRTEEFYQCEDCSNCLQKEKCCKCKGNRKIRLNEELTKFHKEVLCNLNSIHGALLRMNRSIQSEGANGIIKWNRSYTRARRRGSKALNLEIAMICCGFNLHKFHLKKPAIKKAA
;
A
#
# COMPACT_ATOMS: atom_id res chain seq x y z
N GLN A 1 11.24 1.11 -2.09
CA GLN A 1 10.18 1.96 -1.53
C GLN A 1 9.33 1.09 -0.63
N MET A 2 9.40 1.36 0.68
CA MET A 2 8.47 0.73 1.63
C MET A 2 7.04 1.17 1.29
N CYS A 3 6.15 0.24 1.06
CA CYS A 3 4.75 0.55 0.75
C CYS A 3 4.14 1.31 1.93
N ILE A 4 3.32 2.34 1.68
CA ILE A 4 2.61 3.10 2.72
C ILE A 4 1.83 2.16 3.65
N ARG A 5 1.27 1.07 3.12
CA ARG A 5 0.59 0.02 3.88
C ARG A 5 1.50 -0.70 4.88
N ASP A 6 2.78 -0.92 4.53
CA ASP A 6 3.75 -1.53 5.45
C ASP A 6 4.03 -0.60 6.63
N ARG A 7 4.07 0.70 6.40
CA ARG A 7 4.21 1.69 7.46
C ARG A 7 2.99 1.71 8.38
N GLU A 8 1.79 1.72 7.83
CA GLU A 8 0.54 1.69 8.61
C GLU A 8 0.39 0.41 9.43
N SER A 9 0.85 -0.74 8.92
CA SER A 9 0.81 -2.01 9.66
C SER A 9 1.84 -2.10 10.77
N LYS A 10 2.99 -1.44 10.64
CA LYS A 10 4.13 -1.53 11.58
C LYS A 10 4.16 -0.40 12.60
N ASP A 11 3.78 0.81 12.17
CA ASP A 11 3.82 2.00 13.00
C ASP A 11 2.42 2.34 13.52
N LYS A 12 2.13 1.89 14.74
CA LYS A 12 0.86 2.16 15.43
C LYS A 12 0.64 3.67 15.61
N LYS A 13 1.68 4.42 15.94
CA LYS A 13 1.61 5.87 16.13
C LYS A 13 1.16 6.59 14.86
N TYR A 14 1.68 6.17 13.71
CA TYR A 14 1.30 6.71 12.43
C TYR A 14 -0.12 6.29 12.01
N ARG A 15 -0.52 5.03 12.28
CA ARG A 15 -1.86 4.52 11.95
C ARG A 15 -2.94 5.23 12.75
N ASP A 16 -2.74 5.37 14.05
CA ASP A 16 -3.73 5.86 15.00
C ASP A 16 -3.62 7.39 15.24
N ASP A 17 -2.81 8.10 14.43
CA ASP A 17 -2.65 9.57 14.53
C ASP A 17 -4.00 10.27 14.29
N PRO A 18 -4.53 11.00 15.29
CA PRO A 18 -5.83 11.66 15.21
C PRO A 18 -5.87 12.81 14.19
N TYR A 19 -4.71 13.31 13.76
CA TYR A 19 -4.63 14.39 12.78
C TYR A 19 -4.61 13.91 11.32
N ARG A 20 -4.64 12.61 11.09
CA ARG A 20 -4.77 12.07 9.73
C ARG A 20 -6.22 12.16 9.26
N ALA A 21 -6.44 12.72 8.08
CA ALA A 21 -7.79 12.86 7.49
C ALA A 21 -8.57 11.54 7.40
N VAL A 22 -7.86 10.42 7.20
CA VAL A 22 -8.45 9.07 7.14
C VAL A 22 -9.05 8.60 8.47
N ASN A 23 -8.58 9.17 9.59
CA ASN A 23 -9.01 8.82 10.94
C ASN A 23 -10.08 9.78 11.48
N PHE A 24 -10.47 10.78 10.70
CA PHE A 24 -11.51 11.72 11.14
C PHE A 24 -12.85 11.00 11.26
N PRO A 25 -13.58 11.22 12.35
CA PRO A 25 -14.95 10.75 12.47
C PRO A 25 -15.81 11.43 11.41
N ILE A 26 -16.80 10.70 10.93
CA ILE A 26 -17.79 11.17 9.95
C ILE A 26 -19.08 11.47 10.73
N ASP A 27 -19.64 12.64 10.52
CA ASP A 27 -20.93 13.04 11.13
C ASP A 27 -22.11 12.33 10.46
N THR A 28 -23.30 12.47 11.01
CA THR A 28 -24.56 11.93 10.47
C THR A 28 -24.85 12.40 9.05
N ASP A 29 -24.37 13.59 8.69
CA ASP A 29 -24.52 14.19 7.37
C ASP A 29 -23.48 13.68 6.35
N GLY A 30 -22.52 12.85 6.78
CA GLY A 30 -21.44 12.33 5.93
C GLY A 30 -20.19 13.22 5.90
N ASP A 31 -20.19 14.34 6.60
CA ASP A 31 -19.06 15.27 6.63
C ASP A 31 -17.99 14.85 7.65
N PRO A 32 -16.69 14.94 7.29
CA PRO A 32 -15.62 14.66 8.24
C PRO A 32 -15.55 15.72 9.34
N MET A 33 -15.27 15.29 10.57
CA MET A 33 -15.06 16.18 11.70
C MET A 33 -13.59 16.19 12.12
N CYS A 34 -13.07 17.37 12.43
CA CYS A 34 -11.70 17.47 12.94
C CYS A 34 -11.63 17.01 14.42
N PRO A 35 -10.43 16.68 14.95
CA PRO A 35 -10.25 16.30 16.35
C PRO A 35 -10.71 17.35 17.37
N ASN A 36 -10.90 18.59 16.95
CA ASN A 36 -11.40 19.70 17.77
C ASN A 36 -12.93 19.92 17.60
N GLY A 37 -13.66 18.98 16.99
CA GLY A 37 -15.11 19.01 16.86
C GLY A 37 -15.67 19.92 15.77
N LYS A 38 -14.84 20.53 14.91
CA LYS A 38 -15.32 21.38 13.81
C LYS A 38 -15.55 20.53 12.55
N LYS A 39 -16.60 20.87 11.79
CA LYS A 39 -16.97 20.18 10.56
C LYS A 39 -16.07 20.59 9.38
N PHE A 40 -15.94 19.68 8.43
CA PHE A 40 -15.34 19.95 7.13
C PHE A 40 -16.44 19.96 6.07
N HIS A 41 -16.63 21.07 5.41
CA HIS A 41 -17.61 21.21 4.34
C HIS A 41 -17.03 20.74 3.00
N TYR A 42 -17.87 20.03 2.26
CA TYR A 42 -17.55 19.63 0.90
C TYR A 42 -17.33 20.85 0.01
N LEU A 43 -16.28 20.83 -0.80
CA LEU A 43 -15.99 21.87 -1.78
C LEU A 43 -16.30 21.41 -3.21
N TYR A 44 -15.62 20.37 -3.63
CA TYR A 44 -15.72 19.80 -4.99
C TYR A 44 -15.11 18.41 -5.05
N SER A 45 -15.42 17.67 -6.11
CA SER A 45 -14.73 16.45 -6.47
C SER A 45 -13.92 16.65 -7.74
N ARG A 46 -12.81 15.92 -7.87
CA ARG A 46 -11.94 15.96 -9.04
C ARG A 46 -11.40 14.58 -9.38
N PRO A 47 -11.36 14.21 -10.68
CA PRO A 47 -10.71 12.99 -11.09
C PRO A 47 -9.18 13.07 -10.86
N VAL A 48 -8.59 11.96 -10.43
CA VAL A 48 -7.14 11.87 -10.20
C VAL A 48 -6.40 11.79 -11.51
N ARG A 49 -5.48 12.72 -11.76
CA ARG A 49 -4.66 12.74 -12.97
C ARG A 49 -3.86 11.45 -13.13
N GLY A 50 -3.82 10.90 -14.33
CA GLY A 50 -3.08 9.68 -14.65
C GLY A 50 -3.71 8.38 -14.14
N ASN A 51 -4.89 8.42 -13.53
CA ASN A 51 -5.62 7.24 -13.13
C ASN A 51 -6.48 6.71 -14.28
N LYS A 52 -6.20 5.47 -14.71
CA LYS A 52 -6.94 4.77 -15.77
C LYS A 52 -8.28 4.16 -15.30
N TYR A 53 -8.55 4.17 -14.00
CA TYR A 53 -9.70 3.49 -13.38
C TYR A 53 -10.82 4.45 -12.92
N GLY A 54 -10.81 5.69 -13.38
CA GLY A 54 -11.87 6.66 -13.08
C GLY A 54 -11.93 7.13 -11.61
N ARG A 55 -10.84 6.96 -10.84
CA ARG A 55 -10.83 7.36 -9.43
C ARG A 55 -11.03 8.87 -9.27
N THR A 56 -11.95 9.25 -8.39
CA THR A 56 -12.21 10.63 -7.98
C THR A 56 -11.72 10.87 -6.55
N GLU A 57 -11.35 12.10 -6.24
CA GLU A 57 -11.04 12.56 -4.89
C GLU A 57 -11.96 13.72 -4.54
N GLU A 58 -12.51 13.68 -3.36
CA GLU A 58 -13.36 14.70 -2.79
C GLU A 58 -12.56 15.62 -1.90
N PHE A 59 -12.81 16.91 -2.03
CA PHE A 59 -12.10 17.96 -1.30
C PHE A 59 -13.04 18.60 -0.30
N TYR A 60 -12.58 18.68 0.94
CA TYR A 60 -13.30 19.29 2.05
C TYR A 60 -12.45 20.38 2.70
N GLN A 61 -13.08 21.38 3.25
CA GLN A 61 -12.43 22.47 3.99
C GLN A 61 -13.05 22.64 5.36
N CYS A 62 -12.20 22.77 6.38
CA CYS A 62 -12.63 23.04 7.74
C CYS A 62 -13.27 24.43 7.80
N GLU A 63 -14.34 24.58 8.59
CA GLU A 63 -15.08 25.82 8.80
C GLU A 63 -14.16 26.96 9.24
N ASP A 64 -13.45 26.76 10.32
CA ASP A 64 -12.54 27.75 10.88
C ASP A 64 -11.39 27.13 11.65
N CYS A 65 -10.16 27.50 11.30
CA CYS A 65 -8.93 27.10 11.97
C CYS A 65 -8.17 28.27 12.60
N SER A 66 -8.77 29.47 12.69
CA SER A 66 -8.06 30.69 13.11
C SER A 66 -7.61 30.62 14.57
N ASN A 67 -8.50 30.22 15.48
CA ASN A 67 -8.26 30.12 16.91
C ASN A 67 -8.10 28.68 17.42
N CYS A 68 -7.57 27.79 16.59
CA CYS A 68 -7.42 26.39 16.97
C CYS A 68 -6.12 26.14 17.70
N LEU A 69 -6.17 25.73 18.97
CA LEU A 69 -4.99 25.40 19.80
C LEU A 69 -4.16 24.25 19.21
N GLN A 70 -4.77 23.39 18.38
CA GLN A 70 -4.12 22.25 17.78
C GLN A 70 -3.65 22.51 16.34
N LYS A 71 -3.72 23.77 15.87
CA LYS A 71 -3.42 24.13 14.48
C LYS A 71 -2.03 23.71 14.05
N GLU A 72 -1.01 23.93 14.88
CA GLU A 72 0.38 23.58 14.57
C GLU A 72 0.60 22.07 14.35
N LYS A 73 -0.10 21.24 15.11
CA LYS A 73 -0.05 19.77 14.96
C LYS A 73 -0.90 19.26 13.81
N CYS A 74 -2.00 19.97 13.54
CA CYS A 74 -3.01 19.56 12.57
C CYS A 74 -2.67 20.01 11.14
N CYS A 75 -2.27 21.28 10.95
CA CYS A 75 -2.03 21.85 9.63
C CYS A 75 -1.01 22.98 9.68
N LYS A 76 0.00 22.90 8.83
CA LYS A 76 1.00 23.95 8.64
C LYS A 76 0.54 25.09 7.71
N CYS A 77 -0.71 25.05 7.23
CA CYS A 77 -1.25 26.08 6.33
C CYS A 77 -1.64 27.35 7.09
N LYS A 78 -1.53 28.51 6.44
CA LYS A 78 -1.92 29.82 7.01
C LYS A 78 -3.44 29.96 7.15
N GLY A 79 -4.22 29.35 6.25
CA GLY A 79 -5.69 29.41 6.25
C GLY A 79 -6.35 28.19 6.90
N ASN A 80 -7.59 27.92 6.51
CA ASN A 80 -8.35 26.76 6.95
C ASN A 80 -7.81 25.49 6.30
N ARG A 81 -7.77 24.41 7.07
CA ARG A 81 -7.28 23.12 6.60
C ARG A 81 -8.16 22.57 5.49
N LYS A 82 -7.53 22.16 4.39
CA LYS A 82 -8.16 21.41 3.31
C LYS A 82 -7.71 19.97 3.39
N ILE A 83 -8.64 19.05 3.25
CA ILE A 83 -8.38 17.61 3.18
C ILE A 83 -8.93 17.05 1.88
N ARG A 84 -8.37 15.94 1.45
CA ARG A 84 -8.88 15.17 0.33
C ARG A 84 -9.16 13.76 0.81
N LEU A 85 -10.31 13.25 0.50
CA LEU A 85 -10.76 11.91 0.85
C LEU A 85 -11.27 11.17 -0.38
N ASN A 86 -11.19 9.86 -0.31
CA ASN A 86 -11.89 8.95 -1.18
C ASN A 86 -12.43 7.85 -0.28
N GLU A 87 -13.74 7.84 -0.08
CA GLU A 87 -14.39 6.96 0.88
C GLU A 87 -14.17 5.48 0.51
N GLU A 88 -14.37 5.14 -0.76
CA GLU A 88 -14.19 3.79 -1.27
C GLU A 88 -12.75 3.29 -1.06
N LEU A 89 -11.76 4.10 -1.41
CA LEU A 89 -10.36 3.76 -1.20
C LEU A 89 -10.03 3.60 0.28
N THR A 90 -10.61 4.42 1.13
CA THR A 90 -10.44 4.36 2.59
C THR A 90 -11.02 3.06 3.17
N LYS A 91 -12.22 2.65 2.71
CA LYS A 91 -12.83 1.37 3.08
C LYS A 91 -11.93 0.19 2.67
N PHE A 92 -11.47 0.17 1.42
CA PHE A 92 -10.53 -0.88 0.95
C PHE A 92 -9.21 -0.90 1.73
N HIS A 93 -8.67 0.26 2.09
CA HIS A 93 -7.46 0.31 2.92
C HIS A 93 -7.68 -0.28 4.32
N LYS A 94 -8.80 0.03 4.97
CA LYS A 94 -9.15 -0.54 6.28
C LYS A 94 -9.34 -2.07 6.20
N GLU A 95 -10.03 -2.55 5.17
CA GLU A 95 -10.21 -3.98 4.91
C GLU A 95 -8.86 -4.70 4.70
N VAL A 96 -8.00 -4.14 3.85
CA VAL A 96 -6.65 -4.69 3.61
C VAL A 96 -5.82 -4.74 4.90
N LEU A 97 -5.88 -3.71 5.75
CA LEU A 97 -5.17 -3.70 7.03
C LEU A 97 -5.72 -4.77 7.98
N CYS A 98 -7.04 -4.94 8.04
CA CYS A 98 -7.68 -5.99 8.82
C CYS A 98 -7.21 -7.38 8.35
N ASN A 99 -7.26 -7.63 7.04
CA ASN A 99 -6.81 -8.90 6.45
C ASN A 99 -5.32 -9.16 6.69
N LEU A 100 -4.46 -8.14 6.57
CA LEU A 100 -3.02 -8.27 6.81
C LEU A 100 -2.69 -8.54 8.29
N ASN A 101 -3.49 -8.04 9.21
CA ASN A 101 -3.29 -8.25 10.65
C ASN A 101 -3.95 -9.53 11.17
N SER A 102 -4.77 -10.21 10.35
CA SER A 102 -5.30 -11.53 10.68
C SER A 102 -4.18 -12.59 10.72
N ILE A 103 -4.41 -13.68 11.46
CA ILE A 103 -3.48 -14.82 11.53
C ILE A 103 -3.18 -15.36 10.13
N HIS A 104 -4.22 -15.50 9.32
CA HIS A 104 -4.09 -15.99 7.93
C HIS A 104 -3.27 -15.03 7.06
N GLY A 105 -3.52 -13.72 7.15
CA GLY A 105 -2.76 -12.71 6.42
C GLY A 105 -1.29 -12.64 6.85
N ALA A 106 -1.01 -12.84 8.14
CA ALA A 106 0.37 -12.93 8.64
C ALA A 106 1.10 -14.15 8.06
N LEU A 107 0.45 -15.32 8.03
CA LEU A 107 0.99 -16.55 7.44
C LEU A 107 1.25 -16.39 5.94
N LEU A 108 0.32 -15.79 5.20
CA LEU A 108 0.50 -15.54 3.77
C LEU A 108 1.69 -14.61 3.48
N ARG A 109 1.86 -13.55 4.28
CA ARG A 109 3.03 -12.65 4.17
C ARG A 109 4.35 -13.38 4.44
N MET A 110 4.37 -14.18 5.49
CA MET A 110 5.55 -14.99 5.85
C MET A 110 5.89 -15.97 4.73
N ASN A 111 4.93 -16.73 4.23
CA ASN A 111 5.11 -17.68 3.13
C ASN A 111 5.61 -16.98 1.86
N ARG A 112 5.06 -15.80 1.52
CA ARG A 112 5.53 -15.02 0.38
C ARG A 112 6.99 -14.59 0.54
N SER A 113 7.38 -14.14 1.74
CA SER A 113 8.77 -13.75 2.02
C SER A 113 9.72 -14.93 1.87
N ILE A 114 9.40 -16.07 2.49
CA ILE A 114 10.19 -17.30 2.41
C ILE A 114 10.36 -17.76 0.96
N GLN A 115 9.29 -17.76 0.18
CA GLN A 115 9.34 -18.18 -1.23
C GLN A 115 10.16 -17.22 -2.09
N SER A 116 9.99 -15.93 -1.89
CA SER A 116 10.74 -14.90 -2.63
C SER A 116 12.22 -14.91 -2.31
N GLU A 117 12.57 -14.97 -1.04
CA GLU A 117 13.96 -15.02 -0.58
C GLU A 117 14.62 -16.32 -0.98
N GLY A 118 13.92 -17.46 -0.86
CA GLY A 118 14.40 -18.75 -1.30
C GLY A 118 14.68 -18.79 -2.81
N ALA A 119 13.78 -18.25 -3.64
CA ALA A 119 13.99 -18.18 -5.08
C ALA A 119 15.19 -17.28 -5.44
N ASN A 120 15.29 -16.10 -4.80
CA ASN A 120 16.42 -15.19 -5.00
C ASN A 120 17.74 -15.80 -4.52
N GLY A 121 17.74 -16.52 -3.39
CA GLY A 121 18.88 -17.23 -2.87
C GLY A 121 19.39 -18.30 -3.86
N ILE A 122 18.50 -19.12 -4.39
CA ILE A 122 18.85 -20.15 -5.38
C ILE A 122 19.44 -19.51 -6.65
N ILE A 123 18.83 -18.44 -7.17
CA ILE A 123 19.33 -17.77 -8.38
C ILE A 123 20.71 -17.14 -8.14
N LYS A 124 20.86 -16.40 -7.03
CA LYS A 124 22.11 -15.69 -6.73
C LYS A 124 23.25 -16.62 -6.34
N TRP A 125 23.01 -17.54 -5.42
CA TRP A 125 24.05 -18.34 -4.80
C TRP A 125 24.23 -19.69 -5.47
N ASN A 126 23.15 -20.46 -5.63
CA ASN A 126 23.27 -21.81 -6.18
C ASN A 126 23.48 -21.81 -7.70
N ARG A 127 23.04 -20.76 -8.40
CA ARG A 127 23.20 -20.58 -9.85
C ARG A 127 24.23 -19.51 -10.21
N SER A 128 24.92 -18.96 -9.23
CA SER A 128 26.00 -17.97 -9.40
C SER A 128 25.61 -16.73 -10.21
N TYR A 129 24.30 -16.40 -10.26
CA TYR A 129 23.81 -15.19 -10.92
C TYR A 129 23.80 -14.01 -9.94
N THR A 130 25.00 -13.53 -9.61
CA THR A 130 25.21 -12.45 -8.63
C THR A 130 25.04 -11.06 -9.22
N ARG A 131 25.19 -10.91 -10.53
CA ARG A 131 25.17 -9.61 -11.22
C ARG A 131 24.58 -9.75 -12.62
N ALA A 132 23.73 -8.78 -13.00
CA ALA A 132 23.23 -8.65 -14.37
C ALA A 132 24.39 -8.38 -15.36
N ARG A 133 24.38 -9.05 -16.49
CA ARG A 133 25.43 -8.97 -17.53
C ARG A 133 25.10 -7.97 -18.62
N ARG A 134 23.80 -7.66 -18.82
CA ARG A 134 23.33 -6.75 -19.86
C ARG A 134 23.02 -5.36 -19.31
N ARG A 135 23.17 -4.34 -20.17
CA ARG A 135 22.85 -2.94 -19.85
C ARG A 135 21.58 -2.51 -20.55
N GLY A 136 20.83 -1.58 -19.89
CA GLY A 136 19.57 -1.04 -20.39
C GLY A 136 18.35 -1.88 -19.99
N SER A 137 17.23 -1.22 -19.77
CA SER A 137 16.01 -1.82 -19.22
C SER A 137 15.45 -2.97 -20.07
N LYS A 138 15.43 -2.82 -21.39
CA LYS A 138 14.91 -3.87 -22.30
C LYS A 138 15.77 -5.14 -22.25
N ALA A 139 17.09 -4.99 -22.35
CA ALA A 139 18.01 -6.13 -22.34
C ALA A 139 18.06 -6.81 -20.98
N LEU A 140 18.02 -6.02 -19.90
CA LEU A 140 17.94 -6.55 -18.53
C LEU A 140 16.64 -7.32 -18.27
N ASN A 141 15.50 -6.80 -18.71
CA ASN A 141 14.21 -7.49 -18.58
C ASN A 141 14.20 -8.83 -19.31
N LEU A 142 14.77 -8.90 -20.50
CA LEU A 142 14.90 -10.15 -21.25
C LEU A 142 15.80 -11.15 -20.51
N GLU A 143 16.94 -10.70 -19.99
CA GLU A 143 17.86 -11.52 -19.22
C GLU A 143 17.18 -12.12 -17.98
N ILE A 144 16.46 -11.30 -17.21
CA ILE A 144 15.70 -11.74 -16.02
C ILE A 144 14.58 -12.73 -16.43
N ALA A 145 13.87 -12.45 -17.52
CA ALA A 145 12.81 -13.33 -18.00
C ALA A 145 13.35 -14.73 -18.34
N MET A 146 14.48 -14.81 -19.04
CA MET A 146 15.15 -16.10 -19.37
C MET A 146 15.57 -16.86 -18.11
N ILE A 147 16.14 -16.17 -17.11
CA ILE A 147 16.53 -16.77 -15.84
C ILE A 147 15.30 -17.33 -15.11
N CYS A 148 14.19 -16.58 -15.06
CA CYS A 148 12.94 -17.01 -14.46
C CYS A 148 12.34 -18.22 -15.19
N CYS A 149 12.38 -18.25 -16.52
CA CYS A 149 11.95 -19.39 -17.32
C CYS A 149 12.77 -20.64 -17.01
N GLY A 150 14.10 -20.53 -17.00
CA GLY A 150 14.98 -21.63 -16.67
C GLY A 150 14.79 -22.15 -15.24
N PHE A 151 14.57 -21.25 -14.29
CA PHE A 151 14.27 -21.60 -12.89
C PHE A 151 12.94 -22.33 -12.76
N ASN A 152 11.89 -21.88 -13.45
CA ASN A 152 10.57 -22.51 -13.43
C ASN A 152 10.61 -23.88 -14.10
N LEU A 153 11.31 -24.02 -15.21
CA LEU A 153 11.49 -25.29 -15.91
C LEU A 153 12.20 -26.31 -15.02
N HIS A 154 13.25 -25.89 -14.32
CA HIS A 154 13.95 -26.74 -13.37
C HIS A 154 13.02 -27.19 -12.22
N LYS A 155 12.25 -26.27 -11.62
CA LYS A 155 11.26 -26.63 -10.60
C LYS A 155 10.20 -27.61 -11.10
N PHE A 156 9.74 -27.42 -12.33
CA PHE A 156 8.79 -28.34 -12.97
C PHE A 156 9.37 -29.76 -13.08
N HIS A 157 10.61 -29.88 -13.54
CA HIS A 157 11.28 -31.18 -13.63
C HIS A 157 11.44 -31.86 -12.28
N LEU A 158 11.77 -31.13 -11.24
CA LEU A 158 11.89 -31.68 -9.88
C LEU A 158 10.54 -32.17 -9.32
N LYS A 159 9.42 -31.50 -9.67
CA LYS A 159 8.07 -31.86 -9.19
C LYS A 159 7.42 -32.99 -10.00
N LYS A 160 7.80 -33.17 -11.25
CA LYS A 160 7.20 -34.16 -12.15
C LYS A 160 7.24 -35.61 -11.62
N PRO A 161 8.34 -36.10 -11.01
CA PRO A 161 8.38 -37.42 -10.41
C PRO A 161 7.44 -37.60 -9.21
N ALA A 162 7.26 -36.53 -8.41
CA ALA A 162 6.38 -36.58 -7.23
C ALA A 162 4.89 -36.69 -7.63
N ILE A 163 4.49 -36.02 -8.71
CA ILE A 163 3.12 -36.11 -9.24
C ILE A 163 2.84 -37.51 -9.79
N LYS A 164 3.80 -38.17 -10.46
CA LYS A 164 3.65 -39.53 -10.96
C LYS A 164 3.58 -40.63 -9.88
N LYS A 165 4.07 -40.33 -8.66
CA LYS A 165 4.00 -41.27 -7.51
C LYS A 165 2.72 -41.06 -6.71
N ALA A 166 1.98 -39.99 -6.89
CA ALA A 166 0.72 -39.69 -6.18
C ALA A 166 -0.55 -40.02 -7.02
N ALA A 167 -0.39 -40.39 -8.28
CA ALA A 167 -1.41 -40.92 -9.18
C ALA A 167 -1.27 -42.43 -9.34
#